data_64d968cd2111a39d53d743c1badae6a9
#
_entry.id   64d968cd2111a39d53d743c1badae6a9
#
_cell.length_a   1.000
_cell.length_b   1.000
_cell.length_c   1.000
_cell.angle_alpha   90.00
_cell.angle_beta   90.00
_cell.angle_gamma   90.00
#
_symmetry.space_group_name_H-M   'P 1'
#
loop_
_entity.id
_entity.type
_entity.pdbx_description
1 polymer ?
#
loop_
_entity_poly.entity_id
_entity_poly.type
_entity_poly.pdbx_seq_one_letter_code
_entity_poly.pdbx_strand_id
1 'polypeptide(L)'
;DGKSDLDHRQLKEVDIEDLLPRDKIEIDLKAVEELLTGKSILITGAAGSIGSEIVRQIAKFTPQKLILIDQAETPLHDIRLMMARKWPDIEAETIVSDICMKERMEEIFGIYRPDYVFHAAAYKHVPMMENNPGESVRNNVEGTRIIADLAVKYRAKKFVMVSTDKAVNPTNVMGCSKRICEIYVQSLDKAVKDGKVEGVTQFVTTRFGNVLGSNGSVIPLFKEQIKQGGPITVTHPDIIRFFMLIPEACKLVLEAGTMGNGGEIFVFDMGKPVKIVDLARRMIQLSGD
;
A
#
# COMPACT_ATOMS: atom_id res chain seq x y z
N ASP A 1 -9.85 -46.23 -7.40
CA ASP A 1 -9.76 -45.56 -6.12
C ASP A 1 -8.81 -44.38 -6.17
N GLY A 2 -9.15 -43.45 -7.08
CA GLY A 2 -8.34 -42.26 -7.35
C GLY A 2 -8.83 -40.99 -6.65
N LYS A 3 -9.35 -41.10 -5.44
CA LYS A 3 -9.91 -39.95 -4.72
C LYS A 3 -9.05 -39.39 -3.59
N SER A 4 -7.97 -40.04 -3.23
CA SER A 4 -7.14 -39.60 -2.11
C SER A 4 -5.94 -38.71 -2.47
N ASP A 5 -5.57 -38.66 -3.75
CA ASP A 5 -4.35 -37.93 -4.15
C ASP A 5 -4.56 -36.45 -4.47
N LEU A 6 -5.80 -35.99 -4.52
CA LEU A 6 -6.11 -34.60 -4.82
C LEU A 6 -6.13 -33.69 -3.58
N ASP A 7 -6.36 -34.27 -2.40
CA ASP A 7 -6.45 -33.48 -1.16
C ASP A 7 -5.11 -33.09 -0.55
N HIS A 8 -4.04 -33.82 -0.88
CA HIS A 8 -2.70 -33.51 -0.35
C HIS A 8 -1.98 -32.37 -1.09
N ARG A 9 -2.53 -31.90 -2.20
CA ARG A 9 -1.95 -30.82 -3.01
C ARG A 9 -2.66 -29.48 -2.85
N GLN A 10 -3.77 -29.44 -2.15
CA GLN A 10 -4.31 -28.17 -1.69
C GLN A 10 -3.47 -27.75 -0.47
N LEU A 11 -2.49 -26.92 -0.72
CA LEU A 11 -1.93 -26.08 0.33
C LEU A 11 -3.13 -25.48 1.06
N LYS A 12 -3.38 -25.91 2.30
CA LYS A 12 -4.15 -25.09 3.22
C LYS A 12 -3.60 -23.70 3.06
N GLU A 13 -4.48 -22.73 2.80
CA GLU A 13 -4.06 -21.34 2.85
C GLU A 13 -3.39 -21.15 4.21
N VAL A 14 -2.07 -21.16 4.18
CA VAL A 14 -1.28 -20.90 5.37
C VAL A 14 -1.63 -19.49 5.76
N ASP A 15 -2.24 -19.32 6.91
CA ASP A 15 -2.43 -18.01 7.48
C ASP A 15 -1.03 -17.40 7.66
N ILE A 16 -0.72 -16.40 6.84
CA ILE A 16 0.61 -15.79 6.82
C ILE A 16 0.95 -15.21 8.20
N GLU A 17 -0.04 -14.83 9.00
CA GLU A 17 0.16 -14.37 10.38
C GLU A 17 0.85 -15.41 11.26
N ASP A 18 0.66 -16.72 10.98
CA ASP A 18 1.33 -17.80 11.69
C ASP A 18 2.83 -17.92 11.38
N LEU A 19 3.31 -17.26 10.34
CA LEU A 19 4.72 -17.26 9.95
C LEU A 19 5.57 -16.28 10.76
N LEU A 20 4.96 -15.31 11.43
CA LEU A 20 5.68 -14.25 12.13
C LEU A 20 5.67 -14.48 13.65
N PRO A 21 6.84 -14.38 14.32
CA PRO A 21 6.94 -14.58 15.77
C PRO A 21 6.57 -13.33 16.55
N ARG A 22 5.33 -12.85 16.37
CA ARG A 22 4.84 -11.67 17.08
C ARG A 22 3.33 -11.70 17.23
N ASP A 23 2.81 -10.86 18.12
CA ASP A 23 1.39 -10.67 18.32
C ASP A 23 0.75 -9.98 17.12
N LYS A 24 -0.55 -10.24 16.90
CA LYS A 24 -1.32 -9.55 15.88
C LYS A 24 -1.40 -8.06 16.21
N ILE A 25 -1.30 -7.23 15.15
CA ILE A 25 -1.46 -5.79 15.28
C ILE A 25 -2.95 -5.49 15.44
N GLU A 26 -3.29 -4.83 16.56
CA GLU A 26 -4.61 -4.29 16.82
C GLU A 26 -4.59 -2.78 16.64
N ILE A 27 -5.66 -2.24 16.07
CA ILE A 27 -5.82 -0.81 15.84
C ILE A 27 -7.10 -0.30 16.51
N ASP A 28 -7.19 1.01 16.71
CA ASP A 28 -8.41 1.65 17.18
C ASP A 28 -9.46 1.69 16.07
N LEU A 29 -10.26 0.63 15.98
CA LEU A 29 -11.30 0.47 14.96
C LEU A 29 -12.35 1.56 15.01
N LYS A 30 -12.68 2.04 16.20
CA LYS A 30 -13.69 3.10 16.38
C LYS A 30 -13.22 4.42 15.78
N ALA A 31 -11.96 4.80 16.00
CA ALA A 31 -11.38 6.01 15.43
C ALA A 31 -11.31 5.92 13.89
N VAL A 32 -10.94 4.76 13.36
CA VAL A 32 -10.91 4.52 11.91
C VAL A 32 -12.32 4.59 11.32
N GLU A 33 -13.31 3.99 11.98
CA GLU A 33 -14.71 4.06 11.57
C GLU A 33 -15.21 5.51 11.51
N GLU A 34 -14.96 6.29 12.54
CA GLU A 34 -15.33 7.71 12.59
C GLU A 34 -14.67 8.52 11.45
N LEU A 35 -13.44 8.18 11.09
CA LEU A 35 -12.75 8.83 9.98
C LEU A 35 -13.41 8.50 8.64
N LEU A 36 -13.72 7.24 8.38
CA LEU A 36 -13.99 6.73 7.03
C LEU A 36 -15.48 6.60 6.67
N THR A 37 -16.36 6.37 7.66
CA THR A 37 -17.77 6.11 7.39
C THR A 37 -18.44 7.30 6.72
N GLY A 38 -19.11 7.04 5.62
CA GLY A 38 -19.86 8.05 4.86
C GLY A 38 -18.99 9.05 4.08
N LYS A 39 -17.69 8.83 3.97
CA LYS A 39 -16.76 9.74 3.33
C LYS A 39 -16.46 9.33 1.89
N SER A 40 -16.05 10.32 1.10
CA SER A 40 -15.54 10.15 -0.26
C SER A 40 -14.02 10.05 -0.20
N ILE A 41 -13.46 8.95 -0.69
CA ILE A 41 -12.04 8.62 -0.52
C ILE A 41 -11.42 8.28 -1.87
N LEU A 42 -10.33 8.97 -2.19
CA LEU A 42 -9.55 8.72 -3.39
C LEU A 42 -8.31 7.92 -3.03
N ILE A 43 -8.07 6.85 -3.79
CA ILE A 43 -6.91 5.97 -3.58
C ILE A 43 -6.14 5.89 -4.90
N THR A 44 -4.89 6.32 -4.89
CA THR A 44 -3.96 6.13 -6.02
C THR A 44 -3.19 4.84 -5.84
N GLY A 45 -2.81 4.20 -6.95
CA GLY A 45 -2.17 2.89 -6.89
C GLY A 45 -3.12 1.80 -6.38
N ALA A 46 -4.42 1.97 -6.63
CA ALA A 46 -5.49 1.12 -6.10
C ALA A 46 -5.41 -0.34 -6.52
N ALA A 47 -4.74 -0.65 -7.62
CA ALA A 47 -4.57 -2.01 -8.12
C ALA A 47 -3.28 -2.69 -7.65
N GLY A 48 -2.37 -1.95 -6.98
CA GLY A 48 -1.16 -2.51 -6.40
C GLY A 48 -1.44 -3.34 -5.14
N SER A 49 -0.43 -4.04 -4.65
CA SER A 49 -0.57 -4.91 -3.46
C SER A 49 -1.01 -4.14 -2.22
N ILE A 50 -0.39 -2.99 -1.96
CA ILE A 50 -0.73 -2.12 -0.83
C ILE A 50 -2.05 -1.39 -1.10
N GLY A 51 -2.17 -0.76 -2.26
CA GLY A 51 -3.35 0.02 -2.61
C GLY A 51 -4.63 -0.81 -2.61
N SER A 52 -4.60 -2.02 -3.17
CA SER A 52 -5.77 -2.91 -3.19
C SER A 52 -6.18 -3.39 -1.79
N GLU A 53 -5.21 -3.62 -0.90
CA GLU A 53 -5.52 -3.97 0.48
C GLU A 53 -6.10 -2.79 1.26
N ILE A 54 -5.59 -1.59 1.02
CA ILE A 54 -6.20 -0.36 1.57
C ILE A 54 -7.65 -0.25 1.11
N VAL A 55 -7.94 -0.50 -0.17
CA VAL A 55 -9.31 -0.51 -0.70
C VAL A 55 -10.19 -1.49 0.07
N ARG A 56 -9.75 -2.75 0.22
CA ARG A 56 -10.50 -3.77 0.94
C ARG A 56 -10.78 -3.40 2.39
N GLN A 57 -9.80 -2.85 3.07
CA GLN A 57 -9.94 -2.46 4.47
C GLN A 57 -10.86 -1.25 4.65
N ILE A 58 -10.72 -0.23 3.82
CA ILE A 58 -11.59 0.95 3.85
C ILE A 58 -13.04 0.57 3.56
N ALA A 59 -13.27 -0.33 2.61
CA ALA A 59 -14.62 -0.78 2.24
C ALA A 59 -15.40 -1.36 3.43
N LYS A 60 -14.72 -1.99 4.39
CA LYS A 60 -15.34 -2.53 5.61
C LYS A 60 -15.96 -1.46 6.50
N PHE A 61 -15.54 -0.20 6.37
CA PHE A 61 -16.02 0.93 7.17
C PHE A 61 -17.12 1.74 6.47
N THR A 62 -17.72 1.21 5.43
CA THR A 62 -18.85 1.82 4.72
C THR A 62 -18.63 3.27 4.29
N PRO A 63 -17.60 3.57 3.49
CA PRO A 63 -17.45 4.87 2.87
C PRO A 63 -18.62 5.14 1.92
N GLN A 64 -18.90 6.41 1.64
CA GLN A 64 -19.91 6.77 0.66
C GLN A 64 -19.45 6.47 -0.76
N LYS A 65 -18.22 6.85 -1.08
CA LYS A 65 -17.66 6.72 -2.43
C LYS A 65 -16.17 6.42 -2.37
N LEU A 66 -15.73 5.51 -3.25
CA LEU A 66 -14.32 5.25 -3.50
C LEU A 66 -13.97 5.65 -4.93
N ILE A 67 -12.94 6.45 -5.09
CA ILE A 67 -12.37 6.83 -6.39
C ILE A 67 -11.02 6.13 -6.49
N LEU A 68 -10.92 5.13 -7.35
CA LEU A 68 -9.81 4.20 -7.43
C LEU A 68 -9.03 4.44 -8.71
N ILE A 69 -7.80 4.92 -8.59
CA ILE A 69 -6.95 5.30 -9.73
C ILE A 69 -5.75 4.38 -9.81
N ASP A 70 -5.52 3.82 -10.99
CA ASP A 70 -4.33 3.05 -11.30
C ASP A 70 -4.11 3.07 -12.82
N GLN A 71 -2.85 2.96 -13.26
CA GLN A 71 -2.54 2.85 -14.66
C GLN A 71 -2.66 1.42 -15.19
N ALA A 72 -2.69 0.41 -14.33
CA ALA A 72 -2.81 -0.99 -14.68
C ALA A 72 -4.29 -1.39 -14.86
N GLU A 73 -4.73 -1.49 -16.10
CA GLU A 73 -6.14 -1.71 -16.45
C GLU A 73 -6.68 -3.03 -15.91
N THR A 74 -6.00 -4.14 -16.17
CA THR A 74 -6.49 -5.47 -15.79
C THR A 74 -6.63 -5.67 -14.28
N PRO A 75 -5.62 -5.38 -13.45
CA PRO A 75 -5.78 -5.46 -12.00
C PRO A 75 -6.84 -4.50 -11.45
N LEU A 76 -6.98 -3.32 -12.04
CA LEU A 76 -8.00 -2.38 -11.61
C LEU A 76 -9.40 -2.88 -11.93
N HIS A 77 -9.58 -3.54 -13.07
CA HIS A 77 -10.84 -4.20 -13.42
C HIS A 77 -11.20 -5.28 -12.40
N ASP A 78 -10.24 -6.07 -11.95
CA ASP A 78 -10.44 -7.08 -10.91
C ASP A 78 -10.90 -6.44 -9.58
N ILE A 79 -10.36 -5.30 -9.22
CA ILE A 79 -10.82 -4.53 -8.05
C ILE A 79 -12.26 -4.06 -8.24
N ARG A 80 -12.62 -3.59 -9.42
CA ARG A 80 -13.99 -3.20 -9.73
C ARG A 80 -14.97 -4.35 -9.55
N LEU A 81 -14.63 -5.53 -10.07
CA LEU A 81 -15.46 -6.73 -9.93
C LEU A 81 -15.60 -7.16 -8.47
N MET A 82 -14.52 -7.13 -7.74
CA MET A 82 -14.52 -7.43 -6.30
C MET A 82 -15.43 -6.48 -5.53
N MET A 83 -15.36 -5.18 -5.79
CA MET A 83 -16.24 -4.18 -5.16
C MET A 83 -17.70 -4.42 -5.47
N ALA A 84 -18.03 -4.67 -6.74
CA ALA A 84 -19.41 -4.95 -7.15
C ALA A 84 -19.99 -6.19 -6.48
N ARG A 85 -19.15 -7.21 -6.24
CA ARG A 85 -19.55 -8.47 -5.59
C ARG A 85 -19.69 -8.36 -4.08
N LYS A 86 -18.68 -7.78 -3.40
CA LYS A 86 -18.60 -7.77 -1.94
C LYS A 86 -19.26 -6.56 -1.29
N TRP A 87 -19.19 -5.41 -1.92
CA TRP A 87 -19.71 -4.14 -1.39
C TRP A 87 -20.54 -3.40 -2.43
N PRO A 88 -21.67 -3.97 -2.87
CA PRO A 88 -22.47 -3.39 -3.96
C PRO A 88 -23.11 -2.05 -3.60
N ASP A 89 -23.24 -1.74 -2.31
CA ASP A 89 -23.82 -0.49 -1.85
C ASP A 89 -22.83 0.68 -1.80
N ILE A 90 -21.53 0.41 -1.97
CA ILE A 90 -20.52 1.45 -2.06
C ILE A 90 -20.37 1.88 -3.52
N GLU A 91 -20.50 3.18 -3.79
CA GLU A 91 -20.15 3.72 -5.10
C GLU A 91 -18.63 3.66 -5.29
N ALA A 92 -18.17 2.78 -6.16
CA ALA A 92 -16.77 2.63 -6.50
C ALA A 92 -16.54 2.99 -7.96
N GLU A 93 -15.79 4.06 -8.21
CA GLU A 93 -15.38 4.50 -9.53
C GLU A 93 -13.93 4.08 -9.77
N THR A 94 -13.71 3.28 -10.80
CA THR A 94 -12.36 2.90 -11.22
C THR A 94 -11.93 3.71 -12.43
N ILE A 95 -10.75 4.32 -12.34
CA ILE A 95 -10.23 5.21 -13.38
C ILE A 95 -8.83 4.74 -13.77
N VAL A 96 -8.69 4.28 -15.02
CA VAL A 96 -7.39 3.92 -15.58
C VAL A 96 -6.70 5.19 -16.04
N SER A 97 -5.67 5.61 -15.31
CA SER A 97 -4.90 6.79 -15.65
C SER A 97 -3.55 6.79 -14.96
N ASP A 98 -2.58 7.41 -15.60
CA ASP A 98 -1.33 7.81 -14.96
C ASP A 98 -1.60 9.09 -14.14
N ILE A 99 -1.16 9.11 -12.89
CA ILE A 99 -1.33 10.28 -12.01
C ILE A 99 -0.53 11.50 -12.46
N CYS A 100 0.44 11.32 -13.35
CA CYS A 100 1.20 12.43 -13.96
C CYS A 100 0.40 13.20 -15.01
N MET A 101 -0.78 12.73 -15.40
CA MET A 101 -1.69 13.44 -16.30
C MET A 101 -2.46 14.50 -15.51
N LYS A 102 -1.84 15.65 -15.36
CA LYS A 102 -2.33 16.74 -14.52
C LYS A 102 -3.77 17.15 -14.82
N GLU A 103 -4.10 17.36 -16.09
CA GLU A 103 -5.44 17.81 -16.48
C GLU A 103 -6.52 16.78 -16.13
N ARG A 104 -6.20 15.49 -16.32
CA ARG A 104 -7.09 14.40 -15.94
C ARG A 104 -7.31 14.32 -14.44
N MET A 105 -6.23 14.45 -13.67
CA MET A 105 -6.31 14.47 -12.20
C MET A 105 -7.09 15.68 -11.69
N GLU A 106 -6.86 16.85 -12.26
CA GLU A 106 -7.65 18.05 -11.94
C GLU A 106 -9.14 17.83 -12.15
N GLU A 107 -9.52 17.27 -13.28
CA GLU A 107 -10.92 16.94 -13.60
C GLU A 107 -11.52 16.00 -12.56
N ILE A 108 -10.80 14.95 -12.18
CA ILE A 108 -11.24 13.96 -11.18
C ILE A 108 -11.48 14.62 -9.82
N PHE A 109 -10.52 15.41 -9.35
CA PHE A 109 -10.66 16.13 -8.07
C PHE A 109 -11.81 17.13 -8.11
N GLY A 110 -12.01 17.82 -9.24
CA GLY A 110 -13.11 18.77 -9.42
C GLY A 110 -14.49 18.12 -9.37
N ILE A 111 -14.63 16.94 -9.97
CA ILE A 111 -15.88 16.18 -9.99
C ILE A 111 -16.18 15.53 -8.65
N TYR A 112 -15.21 14.84 -8.09
CA TYR A 112 -15.45 13.97 -6.92
C TYR A 112 -15.18 14.63 -5.57
N ARG A 113 -14.31 15.63 -5.52
CA ARG A 113 -13.96 16.37 -4.30
C ARG A 113 -13.78 15.46 -3.08
N PRO A 114 -12.75 14.57 -3.09
CA PRO A 114 -12.59 13.60 -2.03
C PRO A 114 -12.32 14.25 -0.67
N ASP A 115 -12.87 13.67 0.38
CA ASP A 115 -12.57 14.06 1.75
C ASP A 115 -11.16 13.66 2.16
N TYR A 116 -10.73 12.45 1.75
CA TYR A 116 -9.42 11.89 2.08
C TYR A 116 -8.75 11.32 0.83
N VAL A 117 -7.42 11.40 0.81
CA VAL A 117 -6.58 10.82 -0.22
C VAL A 117 -5.60 9.84 0.42
N PHE A 118 -5.58 8.61 -0.08
CA PHE A 118 -4.54 7.62 0.23
C PHE A 118 -3.69 7.43 -1.01
N HIS A 119 -2.44 7.84 -0.90
CA HIS A 119 -1.53 7.85 -2.05
C HIS A 119 -0.55 6.68 -1.94
N ALA A 120 -0.88 5.59 -2.65
CA ALA A 120 -0.07 4.38 -2.70
C ALA A 120 0.56 4.14 -4.08
N ALA A 121 0.37 5.07 -5.03
CA ALA A 121 0.98 4.97 -6.35
C ALA A 121 2.49 5.20 -6.27
N ALA A 122 3.26 4.25 -6.79
CA ALA A 122 4.70 4.36 -6.93
C ALA A 122 5.23 3.29 -7.89
N TYR A 123 6.37 3.54 -8.50
CA TYR A 123 7.15 2.52 -9.19
C TYR A 123 7.78 1.59 -8.16
N LYS A 124 7.52 0.28 -8.25
CA LYS A 124 7.94 -0.71 -7.26
C LYS A 124 9.19 -1.51 -7.65
N HIS A 125 9.54 -1.54 -8.93
CA HIS A 125 10.62 -2.39 -9.42
C HIS A 125 11.93 -1.63 -9.49
N VAL A 126 12.76 -1.77 -8.46
CA VAL A 126 14.09 -1.16 -8.35
C VAL A 126 14.97 -1.37 -9.61
N PRO A 127 15.03 -2.58 -10.21
CA PRO A 127 15.81 -2.76 -11.45
C PRO A 127 15.35 -1.85 -12.59
N MET A 128 14.05 -1.66 -12.80
CA MET A 128 13.55 -0.75 -13.83
C MET A 128 13.90 0.71 -13.52
N MET A 129 13.83 1.10 -12.27
CA MET A 129 14.18 2.45 -11.84
C MET A 129 15.67 2.73 -12.04
N GLU A 130 16.54 1.77 -11.77
CA GLU A 130 17.98 1.93 -12.00
C GLU A 130 18.33 2.03 -13.48
N ASN A 131 17.56 1.38 -14.39
CA ASN A 131 17.74 1.49 -15.82
C ASN A 131 17.23 2.82 -16.40
N ASN A 132 16.20 3.42 -15.79
CA ASN A 132 15.56 4.66 -16.23
C ASN A 132 15.39 5.63 -15.05
N PRO A 133 16.49 6.06 -14.42
CA PRO A 133 16.40 6.79 -13.15
C PRO A 133 15.70 8.14 -13.28
N GLY A 134 15.94 8.87 -14.37
CA GLY A 134 15.31 10.18 -14.59
C GLY A 134 13.80 10.11 -14.74
N GLU A 135 13.30 9.11 -15.45
CA GLU A 135 11.86 8.87 -15.62
C GLU A 135 11.20 8.44 -14.31
N SER A 136 11.84 7.55 -13.55
CA SER A 136 11.32 7.05 -12.27
C SER A 136 11.20 8.16 -11.23
N VAL A 137 12.22 8.99 -11.10
CA VAL A 137 12.20 10.16 -10.20
C VAL A 137 11.09 11.12 -10.63
N ARG A 138 11.02 11.45 -11.92
CA ARG A 138 10.01 12.34 -12.46
C ARG A 138 8.60 11.83 -12.19
N ASN A 139 8.32 10.55 -12.45
CA ASN A 139 7.00 9.98 -12.26
C ASN A 139 6.58 9.94 -10.77
N ASN A 140 7.50 9.55 -9.88
CA ASN A 140 7.20 9.51 -8.46
C ASN A 140 7.01 10.92 -7.88
N VAL A 141 7.92 11.83 -8.17
CA VAL A 141 7.90 13.19 -7.62
C VAL A 141 6.78 14.02 -8.24
N GLU A 142 6.66 14.01 -9.57
CA GLU A 142 5.63 14.77 -10.29
C GLU A 142 4.23 14.25 -9.97
N GLY A 143 4.04 12.93 -9.96
CA GLY A 143 2.75 12.33 -9.59
C GLY A 143 2.32 12.70 -8.18
N THR A 144 3.23 12.60 -7.21
CA THR A 144 2.95 12.99 -5.83
C THR A 144 2.62 14.48 -5.71
N ARG A 145 3.40 15.33 -6.39
CA ARG A 145 3.18 16.78 -6.40
C ARG A 145 1.78 17.12 -6.94
N ILE A 146 1.40 16.53 -8.07
CA ILE A 146 0.10 16.78 -8.68
C ILE A 146 -1.04 16.39 -7.73
N ILE A 147 -0.99 15.18 -7.18
CA ILE A 147 -2.05 14.70 -6.28
C ILE A 147 -2.10 15.52 -4.99
N ALA A 148 -0.95 15.85 -4.41
CA ALA A 148 -0.87 16.66 -3.20
C ALA A 148 -1.40 18.09 -3.42
N ASP A 149 -1.00 18.74 -4.51
CA ASP A 149 -1.46 20.10 -4.84
C ASP A 149 -2.97 20.13 -5.09
N LEU A 150 -3.50 19.11 -5.76
CA LEU A 150 -4.95 19.00 -6.02
C LEU A 150 -5.73 18.69 -4.72
N ALA A 151 -5.18 17.90 -3.83
CA ALA A 151 -5.78 17.67 -2.51
C ALA A 151 -5.96 18.99 -1.75
N VAL A 152 -4.95 19.85 -1.77
CA VAL A 152 -5.03 21.17 -1.16
C VAL A 152 -6.05 22.07 -1.88
N LYS A 153 -5.97 22.14 -3.20
CA LYS A 153 -6.85 22.99 -4.01
C LYS A 153 -8.32 22.65 -3.81
N TYR A 154 -8.66 21.37 -3.78
CA TYR A 154 -10.03 20.88 -3.64
C TYR A 154 -10.40 20.51 -2.19
N ARG A 155 -9.60 20.97 -1.25
CA ARG A 155 -9.87 20.96 0.19
C ARG A 155 -10.10 19.58 0.79
N ALA A 156 -9.35 18.59 0.34
CA ALA A 156 -9.29 17.30 1.01
C ALA A 156 -8.76 17.51 2.45
N LYS A 157 -9.36 16.85 3.42
CA LYS A 157 -9.00 17.04 4.83
C LYS A 157 -7.66 16.40 5.18
N LYS A 158 -7.41 15.21 4.64
CA LYS A 158 -6.18 14.47 4.88
C LYS A 158 -5.64 13.85 3.60
N PHE A 159 -4.32 13.82 3.53
CA PHE A 159 -3.55 13.12 2.51
C PHE A 159 -2.59 12.18 3.23
N VAL A 160 -2.78 10.88 3.07
CA VAL A 160 -1.94 9.86 3.69
C VAL A 160 -1.05 9.24 2.61
N MET A 161 0.25 9.42 2.73
CA MET A 161 1.22 8.90 1.78
C MET A 161 1.85 7.61 2.30
N VAL A 162 1.88 6.60 1.47
CA VAL A 162 2.63 5.37 1.71
C VAL A 162 4.06 5.56 1.22
N SER A 163 5.01 5.43 2.13
CA SER A 163 6.44 5.54 1.86
C SER A 163 7.18 4.28 2.32
N THR A 164 8.49 4.33 2.33
CA THR A 164 9.35 3.19 2.60
C THR A 164 10.46 3.57 3.57
N ASP A 165 10.97 2.60 4.33
CA ASP A 165 12.16 2.74 5.15
C ASP A 165 13.41 3.09 4.32
N LYS A 166 13.40 2.76 3.01
CA LYS A 166 14.48 3.10 2.07
C LYS A 166 14.60 4.59 1.77
N ALA A 167 13.62 5.41 2.18
CA ALA A 167 13.71 6.87 2.12
C ALA A 167 14.67 7.44 3.20
N VAL A 168 15.02 6.67 4.20
CA VAL A 168 16.01 7.03 5.22
C VAL A 168 17.40 6.65 4.69
N ASN A 169 18.31 7.63 4.62
CA ASN A 169 19.66 7.42 4.07
C ASN A 169 19.62 6.66 2.73
N PRO A 170 18.95 7.20 1.72
CA PRO A 170 18.66 6.47 0.49
C PRO A 170 19.94 6.14 -0.28
N THR A 171 20.06 4.87 -0.68
CA THR A 171 21.19 4.35 -1.46
C THR A 171 20.82 4.01 -2.90
N ASN A 172 19.53 4.13 -3.25
CA ASN A 172 19.04 3.86 -4.59
C ASN A 172 18.03 4.92 -5.06
N VAL A 173 17.69 4.88 -6.34
CA VAL A 173 16.80 5.87 -6.97
C VAL A 173 15.39 5.86 -6.37
N MET A 174 14.85 4.69 -6.04
CA MET A 174 13.53 4.58 -5.44
C MET A 174 13.48 5.28 -4.08
N GLY A 175 14.46 5.02 -3.22
CA GLY A 175 14.57 5.67 -1.90
C GLY A 175 14.72 7.18 -2.01
N CYS A 176 15.57 7.65 -2.93
CA CYS A 176 15.75 9.08 -3.20
C CYS A 176 14.46 9.75 -3.66
N SER A 177 13.74 9.16 -4.62
CA SER A 177 12.49 9.72 -5.13
C SER A 177 11.41 9.78 -4.04
N LYS A 178 11.31 8.75 -3.20
CA LYS A 178 10.37 8.74 -2.07
C LYS A 178 10.73 9.78 -1.02
N ARG A 179 12.01 9.97 -0.72
CA ARG A 179 12.44 11.03 0.21
C ARG A 179 12.08 12.42 -0.30
N ILE A 180 12.26 12.67 -1.60
CA ILE A 180 11.84 13.94 -2.20
C ILE A 180 10.32 14.14 -2.05
N CYS A 181 9.52 13.10 -2.28
CA CYS A 181 8.07 13.15 -2.08
C CYS A 181 7.71 13.47 -0.62
N GLU A 182 8.38 12.85 0.34
CA GLU A 182 8.18 13.13 1.77
C GLU A 182 8.48 14.58 2.12
N ILE A 183 9.60 15.10 1.64
CA ILE A 183 9.99 16.49 1.87
C ILE A 183 8.95 17.43 1.26
N TYR A 184 8.48 17.14 0.06
CA TYR A 184 7.46 17.96 -0.60
C TYR A 184 6.17 18.04 0.21
N VAL A 185 5.61 16.89 0.61
CA VAL A 185 4.34 16.88 1.35
C VAL A 185 4.47 17.48 2.75
N GLN A 186 5.62 17.33 3.41
CA GLN A 186 5.87 17.99 4.68
C GLN A 186 5.96 19.51 4.51
N SER A 187 6.62 19.98 3.46
CA SER A 187 6.74 21.40 3.14
C SER A 187 5.37 22.01 2.81
N LEU A 188 4.54 21.26 2.08
CA LEU A 188 3.19 21.71 1.72
C LEU A 188 2.30 21.77 2.96
N ASP A 189 2.37 20.78 3.85
CA ASP A 189 1.66 20.78 5.13
C ASP A 189 2.00 22.02 5.94
N LYS A 190 3.29 22.31 6.08
CA LYS A 190 3.75 23.49 6.78
C LYS A 190 3.25 24.79 6.14
N ALA A 191 3.31 24.88 4.81
CA ALA A 191 2.85 26.07 4.08
C ALA A 191 1.34 26.30 4.28
N VAL A 192 0.54 25.24 4.33
CA VAL A 192 -0.89 25.33 4.63
C VAL A 192 -1.11 25.80 6.08
N LYS A 193 -0.43 25.19 7.04
CA LYS A 193 -0.53 25.58 8.46
C LYS A 193 -0.11 27.03 8.72
N ASP A 194 0.93 27.48 8.04
CA ASP A 194 1.45 28.84 8.19
C ASP A 194 0.64 29.88 7.40
N GLY A 195 -0.39 29.45 6.67
CA GLY A 195 -1.22 30.34 5.87
C GLY A 195 -0.57 30.85 4.59
N LYS A 196 0.59 30.31 4.20
CA LYS A 196 1.28 30.67 2.94
C LYS A 196 0.60 30.09 1.71
N VAL A 197 -0.08 28.96 1.89
CA VAL A 197 -0.90 28.31 0.88
C VAL A 197 -2.31 28.17 1.46
N GLU A 198 -3.31 28.61 0.74
CA GLU A 198 -4.70 28.47 1.16
C GLU A 198 -5.13 27.01 1.05
N GLY A 199 -5.66 26.47 2.15
CA GLY A 199 -6.12 25.11 2.20
C GLY A 199 -6.33 24.61 3.64
N VAL A 200 -6.75 23.35 3.75
CA VAL A 200 -7.05 22.70 5.05
C VAL A 200 -6.38 21.35 5.19
N THR A 201 -5.73 20.86 4.15
CA THR A 201 -5.23 19.48 4.07
C THR A 201 -4.11 19.24 5.07
N GLN A 202 -4.23 18.16 5.82
CA GLN A 202 -3.18 17.62 6.69
C GLN A 202 -2.48 16.47 5.96
N PHE A 203 -1.14 16.52 5.92
CA PHE A 203 -0.33 15.50 5.25
C PHE A 203 0.31 14.57 6.27
N VAL A 204 0.07 13.28 6.12
CA VAL A 204 0.62 12.24 6.97
C VAL A 204 1.41 11.27 6.10
N THR A 205 2.62 10.95 6.51
CA THR A 205 3.47 9.98 5.83
C THR A 205 3.63 8.73 6.68
N THR A 206 3.60 7.58 6.04
CA THR A 206 3.80 6.28 6.69
C THR A 206 4.98 5.58 6.04
N ARG A 207 5.89 5.05 6.85
CA ARG A 207 7.05 4.28 6.40
C ARG A 207 7.01 2.88 6.96
N PHE A 208 7.18 1.91 6.10
CA PHE A 208 7.42 0.52 6.49
C PHE A 208 8.37 -0.13 5.48
N GLY A 209 9.03 -1.21 5.91
CA GLY A 209 10.01 -1.91 5.08
C GLY A 209 9.38 -3.01 4.23
N ASN A 210 10.00 -4.18 4.25
CA ASN A 210 9.53 -5.31 3.49
C ASN A 210 8.19 -5.83 4.03
N VAL A 211 7.24 -6.09 3.13
CA VAL A 211 5.94 -6.68 3.46
C VAL A 211 5.81 -8.06 2.83
N LEU A 212 5.24 -8.99 3.58
CA LEU A 212 4.99 -10.35 3.11
C LEU A 212 3.65 -10.41 2.37
N GLY A 213 3.62 -11.21 1.31
CA GLY A 213 2.44 -11.39 0.48
C GLY A 213 2.32 -10.40 -0.69
N SER A 214 3.29 -9.46 -0.85
CA SER A 214 3.35 -8.59 -2.03
C SER A 214 3.96 -9.32 -3.24
N ASN A 215 3.63 -8.86 -4.44
CA ASN A 215 4.26 -9.34 -5.66
C ASN A 215 5.78 -9.08 -5.59
N GLY A 216 6.60 -10.11 -5.89
CA GLY A 216 8.05 -10.04 -5.82
C GLY A 216 8.65 -10.32 -4.44
N SER A 217 7.86 -10.60 -3.39
CA SER A 217 8.35 -11.09 -2.12
C SER A 217 8.72 -12.58 -2.20
N VAL A 218 9.52 -13.06 -1.22
CA VAL A 218 9.94 -14.48 -1.17
C VAL A 218 8.76 -15.44 -0.93
N ILE A 219 7.68 -14.99 -0.29
CA ILE A 219 6.55 -15.86 0.03
C ILE A 219 5.83 -16.40 -1.21
N PRO A 220 5.45 -15.60 -2.21
CA PRO A 220 4.88 -16.13 -3.43
C PRO A 220 5.78 -17.14 -4.14
N LEU A 221 7.09 -16.88 -4.17
CA LEU A 221 8.07 -17.81 -4.75
C LEU A 221 8.08 -19.15 -4.00
N PHE A 222 8.16 -19.12 -2.67
CA PHE A 222 8.18 -20.33 -1.85
C PHE A 222 6.87 -21.12 -1.97
N LYS A 223 5.72 -20.45 -1.97
CA LYS A 223 4.42 -21.08 -2.18
C LYS A 223 4.36 -21.84 -3.49
N GLU A 224 4.84 -21.23 -4.57
CA GLU A 224 4.85 -21.85 -5.89
C GLU A 224 5.79 -23.06 -5.93
N GLN A 225 6.98 -22.95 -5.33
CA GLN A 225 7.94 -24.06 -5.25
C GLN A 225 7.39 -25.25 -4.45
N ILE A 226 6.72 -24.99 -3.33
CA ILE A 226 6.05 -26.04 -2.54
C ILE A 226 4.93 -26.68 -3.35
N LYS A 227 4.11 -25.91 -4.01
CA LYS A 227 3.00 -26.40 -4.84
C LYS A 227 3.48 -27.30 -5.97
N GLN A 228 4.67 -27.05 -6.51
CA GLN A 228 5.30 -27.88 -7.55
C GLN A 228 6.01 -29.12 -7.00
N GLY A 229 6.00 -29.33 -5.68
CA GLY A 229 6.65 -30.48 -5.04
C GLY A 229 8.11 -30.23 -4.63
N GLY A 230 8.54 -28.98 -4.57
CA GLY A 230 9.88 -28.60 -4.13
C GLY A 230 10.96 -28.82 -5.17
N PRO A 231 12.25 -28.61 -4.83
CA PRO A 231 12.73 -28.02 -3.57
C PRO A 231 12.54 -26.52 -3.52
N ILE A 232 12.57 -25.96 -2.30
CA ILE A 232 12.62 -24.52 -2.09
C ILE A 232 14.06 -24.05 -2.27
N THR A 233 14.27 -23.04 -3.10
CA THR A 233 15.59 -22.44 -3.33
C THR A 233 15.79 -21.26 -2.40
N VAL A 234 16.77 -21.35 -1.50
CA VAL A 234 17.22 -20.26 -0.63
C VAL A 234 18.62 -19.86 -1.06
N THR A 235 18.72 -18.71 -1.74
CA THR A 235 20.00 -18.24 -2.31
C THR A 235 20.97 -17.81 -1.21
N HIS A 236 20.48 -17.15 -0.17
CA HIS A 236 21.26 -16.64 0.95
C HIS A 236 20.58 -17.01 2.28
N PRO A 237 20.85 -18.19 2.85
CA PRO A 237 20.13 -18.70 4.03
C PRO A 237 20.33 -17.85 5.29
N ASP A 238 21.46 -17.17 5.42
CA ASP A 238 21.79 -16.36 6.61
C ASP A 238 21.29 -14.91 6.51
N ILE A 239 20.61 -14.55 5.42
CA ILE A 239 20.02 -13.24 5.30
C ILE A 239 18.86 -13.09 6.28
N ILE A 240 18.94 -12.02 7.07
CA ILE A 240 17.91 -11.63 8.03
C ILE A 240 17.12 -10.48 7.44
N ARG A 241 15.78 -10.52 7.57
CA ARG A 241 14.87 -9.48 7.16
C ARG A 241 13.87 -9.18 8.26
N PHE A 242 13.48 -7.92 8.32
CA PHE A 242 12.31 -7.50 9.09
C PHE A 242 11.09 -7.53 8.16
N PHE A 243 10.06 -8.24 8.56
CA PHE A 243 8.85 -8.38 7.76
C PHE A 243 7.63 -7.88 8.51
N MET A 244 6.71 -7.32 7.76
CA MET A 244 5.36 -6.99 8.18
C MET A 244 4.40 -7.54 7.13
N LEU A 245 3.23 -8.01 7.54
CA LEU A 245 2.20 -8.45 6.61
C LEU A 245 1.54 -7.25 5.94
N ILE A 246 1.16 -7.39 4.67
CA ILE A 246 0.43 -6.32 3.97
C ILE A 246 -0.83 -5.90 4.72
N PRO A 247 -1.71 -6.81 5.19
CA PRO A 247 -2.87 -6.40 5.98
C PRO A 247 -2.52 -5.62 7.24
N GLU A 248 -1.44 -5.99 7.93
CA GLU A 248 -0.97 -5.26 9.12
C GLU A 248 -0.49 -3.86 8.77
N ALA A 249 0.34 -3.74 7.72
CA ALA A 249 0.83 -2.45 7.25
C ALA A 249 -0.33 -1.52 6.87
N CYS A 250 -1.33 -2.03 6.17
CA CYS A 250 -2.50 -1.25 5.77
C CYS A 250 -3.37 -0.84 6.96
N LYS A 251 -3.53 -1.67 7.98
CA LYS A 251 -4.19 -1.29 9.24
C LYS A 251 -3.48 -0.09 9.89
N LEU A 252 -2.15 -0.13 9.94
CA LEU A 252 -1.35 0.95 10.51
C LEU A 252 -1.42 2.22 9.67
N VAL A 253 -1.52 2.11 8.35
CA VAL A 253 -1.75 3.27 7.46
C VAL A 253 -3.08 3.95 7.81
N LEU A 254 -4.14 3.19 8.00
CA LEU A 254 -5.45 3.74 8.39
C LEU A 254 -5.39 4.39 9.77
N GLU A 255 -4.75 3.76 10.74
CA GLU A 255 -4.59 4.32 12.08
C GLU A 255 -3.75 5.61 12.06
N ALA A 256 -2.66 5.64 11.29
CA ALA A 256 -1.87 6.85 11.10
C ALA A 256 -2.71 8.00 10.53
N GLY A 257 -3.61 7.69 9.60
CA GLY A 257 -4.57 8.65 9.08
C GLY A 257 -5.48 9.25 10.16
N THR A 258 -5.86 8.46 11.17
CA THR A 258 -6.68 8.97 12.29
C THR A 258 -5.88 9.74 13.33
N MET A 259 -4.67 9.27 13.64
CA MET A 259 -3.80 9.86 14.67
C MET A 259 -3.08 11.12 14.19
N GLY A 260 -2.77 11.21 12.91
CA GLY A 260 -1.99 12.30 12.36
C GLY A 260 -2.75 13.63 12.35
N ASN A 261 -2.04 14.70 12.70
CA ASN A 261 -2.52 16.08 12.66
C ASN A 261 -1.88 16.89 11.52
N GLY A 262 -1.03 16.26 10.74
CA GLY A 262 -0.29 16.83 9.63
C GLY A 262 1.18 17.08 9.94
N GLY A 263 2.06 16.75 8.99
CA GLY A 263 3.50 16.88 9.09
C GLY A 263 4.23 15.69 9.69
N GLU A 264 3.52 14.73 10.28
CA GLU A 264 4.13 13.56 10.88
C GLU A 264 4.63 12.56 9.84
N ILE A 265 5.71 11.86 10.20
CA ILE A 265 6.14 10.64 9.54
C ILE A 265 6.04 9.52 10.57
N PHE A 266 5.09 8.61 10.37
CA PHE A 266 4.95 7.42 11.19
C PHE A 266 5.85 6.32 10.67
N VAL A 267 6.74 5.82 11.51
CA VAL A 267 7.61 4.68 11.20
C VAL A 267 7.06 3.45 11.91
N PHE A 268 6.70 2.45 11.14
CA PHE A 268 6.08 1.26 11.70
C PHE A 268 7.12 0.29 12.24
N ASP A 269 6.86 -0.25 13.43
CA ASP A 269 7.66 -1.32 14.01
C ASP A 269 7.50 -2.57 13.17
N MET A 270 8.61 -3.04 12.58
CA MET A 270 8.63 -4.22 11.71
C MET A 270 8.70 -5.55 12.47
N GLY A 271 8.69 -5.51 13.81
CA GLY A 271 8.72 -6.70 14.63
C GLY A 271 10.12 -7.34 14.71
N LYS A 272 10.18 -8.65 14.94
CA LYS A 272 11.43 -9.39 15.10
C LYS A 272 12.05 -9.73 13.74
N PRO A 273 13.40 -9.74 13.62
CA PRO A 273 14.06 -10.17 12.40
C PRO A 273 13.82 -11.67 12.16
N VAL A 274 13.68 -12.04 10.90
CA VAL A 274 13.44 -13.41 10.46
C VAL A 274 14.49 -13.83 9.45
N LYS A 275 15.15 -14.97 9.66
CA LYS A 275 16.04 -15.56 8.65
C LYS A 275 15.18 -16.14 7.53
N ILE A 276 15.58 -15.89 6.28
CA ILE A 276 14.86 -16.39 5.11
C ILE A 276 14.77 -17.91 5.10
N VAL A 277 15.84 -18.61 5.52
CA VAL A 277 15.83 -20.08 5.61
C VAL A 277 14.82 -20.59 6.63
N ASP A 278 14.66 -19.91 7.76
CA ASP A 278 13.70 -20.29 8.79
C ASP A 278 12.26 -20.06 8.30
N LEU A 279 12.02 -18.99 7.56
CA LEU A 279 10.74 -18.73 6.90
C LEU A 279 10.39 -19.87 5.93
N ALA A 280 11.34 -20.28 5.09
CA ALA A 280 11.16 -21.39 4.16
C ALA A 280 10.80 -22.69 4.87
N ARG A 281 11.54 -23.05 5.94
CA ARG A 281 11.27 -24.24 6.76
C ARG A 281 9.89 -24.19 7.39
N ARG A 282 9.50 -23.04 7.93
CA ARG A 282 8.19 -22.85 8.56
C ARG A 282 7.06 -23.05 7.55
N MET A 283 7.21 -22.52 6.34
CA MET A 283 6.23 -22.71 5.28
C MET A 283 6.07 -24.18 4.88
N ILE A 284 7.18 -24.92 4.78
CA ILE A 284 7.15 -26.37 4.52
C ILE A 284 6.38 -27.10 5.63
N GLN A 285 6.69 -26.82 6.89
CA GLN A 285 6.00 -27.45 8.03
C GLN A 285 4.49 -27.18 8.00
N LEU A 286 4.08 -25.94 7.71
CA LEU A 286 2.68 -25.55 7.67
C LEU A 286 1.94 -26.09 6.45
N SER A 287 2.64 -26.45 5.37
CA SER A 287 2.04 -27.10 4.20
C SER A 287 1.79 -28.60 4.40
N GLY A 288 2.29 -29.19 5.49
CA GLY A 288 2.05 -30.60 5.84
C GLY A 288 3.05 -31.59 5.25
N ASP A 289 4.21 -31.13 4.76
CA ASP A 289 5.32 -31.98 4.27
C ASP A 289 6.43 -32.11 5.31
#